data_805521d45909fa1e72169c589a7293de
#
_entry.id   805521d45909fa1e72169c589a7293de
#
_cell.length_a   1.000
_cell.length_b   1.000
_cell.length_c   1.000
_cell.angle_alpha   90.00
_cell.angle_beta   90.00
_cell.angle_gamma   90.00
#
_symmetry.space_group_name_H-M   'P 1'
#
loop_
_entity.id
_entity.type
_entity.pdbx_description
1 polymer ?
#
loop_
_entity_poly.entity_id
_entity_poly.type
_entity_poly.pdbx_seq_one_letter_code
_entity_poly.pdbx_strand_id
1 'polypeptide(L)'
;MRKNLLVIQFVFALFLGSKSNAQTADDIQNIALLLGDALFFSEQYIQPATDAAIYQSSSGWIVSPKKKERWKVTLGLHVNAFFVPKRDREFAIQNSDFSFFEIEGATSAVVPTAMGNSNQVYLIGEIGGEQVRLETPRGVDQEAIVYPYLQGTIELPYGFEFIGRYSTKTKLKKGYYQVYGFGLKHNFSQYFSKLEAKKINFAFATVYSNEEISFDFLDINTAYGNLGINKLTSTVDTFHFIFSASKEF
;
A
#
# COMPACT_ATOMS: atom_id res chain seq x y z
N MET A 1 -34.36 3.31 58.95
CA MET A 1 -33.04 3.55 58.37
C MET A 1 -32.18 2.27 58.15
N ARG A 2 -32.23 1.26 58.98
CA ARG A 2 -31.40 0.03 58.82
C ARG A 2 -31.73 -0.83 57.58
N LYS A 3 -32.99 -0.89 57.13
CA LYS A 3 -33.38 -1.70 55.96
C LYS A 3 -32.85 -1.16 54.63
N ASN A 4 -32.76 0.15 54.48
CA ASN A 4 -32.25 0.78 53.23
C ASN A 4 -30.73 0.64 53.10
N LEU A 5 -30.01 0.54 54.21
CA LEU A 5 -28.54 0.32 54.21
C LEU A 5 -28.19 -1.07 53.72
N LEU A 6 -28.97 -2.11 54.11
CA LEU A 6 -28.78 -3.50 53.66
C LEU A 6 -29.04 -3.66 52.14
N VAL A 7 -30.02 -2.96 51.58
CA VAL A 7 -30.32 -2.98 50.14
C VAL A 7 -29.19 -2.33 49.34
N ILE A 8 -28.62 -1.22 49.83
CA ILE A 8 -27.49 -0.55 49.17
C ILE A 8 -26.24 -1.43 49.24
N GLN A 9 -25.95 -2.12 50.34
CA GLN A 9 -24.84 -3.06 50.42
C GLN A 9 -25.01 -4.27 49.50
N PHE A 10 -26.24 -4.78 49.30
CA PHE A 10 -26.51 -5.91 48.42
C PHE A 10 -26.40 -5.51 46.95
N VAL A 11 -26.84 -4.30 46.58
CA VAL A 11 -26.65 -3.78 45.22
C VAL A 11 -25.18 -3.52 44.94
N PHE A 12 -24.42 -2.99 45.89
CA PHE A 12 -22.96 -2.78 45.72
C PHE A 12 -22.18 -4.10 45.61
N ALA A 13 -22.60 -5.17 46.33
CA ALA A 13 -22.02 -6.49 46.20
C ALA A 13 -22.32 -7.17 44.85
N LEU A 14 -23.46 -6.86 44.22
CA LEU A 14 -23.77 -7.36 42.88
C LEU A 14 -22.94 -6.68 41.78
N PHE A 15 -22.48 -5.45 41.97
CA PHE A 15 -21.56 -4.77 41.06
C PHE A 15 -20.11 -5.23 41.23
N LEU A 16 -19.73 -5.82 42.38
CA LEU A 16 -18.40 -6.37 42.57
C LEU A 16 -18.24 -7.81 42.03
N GLY A 17 -19.33 -8.45 41.61
CA GLY A 17 -19.37 -9.79 41.06
C GLY A 17 -19.20 -9.92 39.56
N SER A 18 -19.07 -8.81 38.83
CA SER A 18 -18.68 -8.87 37.44
C SER A 18 -17.22 -9.27 37.35
N LYS A 19 -16.97 -10.53 37.01
CA LYS A 19 -15.62 -10.96 36.59
C LYS A 19 -15.25 -10.08 35.39
N SER A 20 -14.50 -9.00 35.64
CA SER A 20 -13.75 -8.40 34.56
C SER A 20 -12.73 -9.47 34.15
N ASN A 21 -12.86 -10.02 32.95
CA ASN A 21 -11.78 -10.75 32.32
C ASN A 21 -10.67 -9.73 32.06
N ALA A 22 -9.89 -9.43 33.11
CA ALA A 22 -8.68 -8.64 32.95
C ALA A 22 -7.72 -9.52 32.15
N GLN A 23 -7.25 -9.02 31.02
CA GLN A 23 -6.18 -9.66 30.27
C GLN A 23 -5.02 -9.94 31.21
N THR A 24 -4.53 -11.17 31.20
CA THR A 24 -3.32 -11.51 31.94
C THR A 24 -2.10 -10.87 31.27
N ALA A 25 -0.99 -10.72 31.99
CA ALA A 25 0.25 -10.23 31.38
C ALA A 25 0.68 -11.11 30.20
N ASP A 26 0.44 -12.42 30.30
CA ASP A 26 0.75 -13.40 29.26
C ASP A 26 -0.13 -13.19 28.01
N ASP A 27 -1.41 -12.87 28.17
CA ASP A 27 -2.30 -12.59 27.04
C ASP A 27 -1.88 -11.33 26.28
N ILE A 28 -1.47 -10.29 27.02
CA ILE A 28 -0.94 -9.06 26.42
C ILE A 28 0.34 -9.36 25.61
N GLN A 29 1.22 -10.20 26.17
CA GLN A 29 2.44 -10.62 25.48
C GLN A 29 2.10 -11.43 24.22
N ASN A 30 1.17 -12.37 24.29
CA ASN A 30 0.73 -13.17 23.14
C ASN A 30 0.11 -12.31 22.05
N ILE A 31 -0.70 -11.30 22.40
CA ILE A 31 -1.21 -10.32 21.42
C ILE A 31 -0.05 -9.55 20.77
N ALA A 32 0.97 -9.15 21.52
CA ALA A 32 2.12 -8.45 20.96
C ALA A 32 2.91 -9.35 19.98
N LEU A 33 3.11 -10.62 20.30
CA LEU A 33 3.76 -11.60 19.42
C LEU A 33 2.92 -11.83 18.14
N LEU A 34 1.60 -11.99 18.28
CA LEU A 34 0.67 -12.12 17.16
C LEU A 34 0.75 -10.90 16.22
N LEU A 35 0.78 -9.69 16.78
CA LEU A 35 0.91 -8.47 15.96
C LEU A 35 2.28 -8.42 15.28
N GLY A 36 3.35 -8.88 15.91
CA GLY A 36 4.66 -9.03 15.29
C GLY A 36 4.65 -9.96 14.09
N ASP A 37 4.02 -11.13 14.24
CA ASP A 37 3.87 -12.12 13.16
C ASP A 37 2.99 -11.58 12.02
N ALA A 38 1.89 -10.88 12.36
CA ALA A 38 1.03 -10.25 11.35
C ALA A 38 1.78 -9.15 10.57
N LEU A 39 2.67 -8.42 11.22
CA LEU A 39 3.50 -7.40 10.58
C LEU A 39 4.51 -8.04 9.63
N PHE A 40 5.24 -9.07 10.07
CA PHE A 40 6.14 -9.84 9.22
C PHE A 40 5.42 -10.37 7.97
N PHE A 41 4.26 -10.99 8.16
CA PHE A 41 3.47 -11.50 7.04
C PHE A 41 3.01 -10.38 6.10
N SER A 42 2.63 -9.23 6.63
CA SER A 42 2.15 -8.08 5.87
C SER A 42 3.23 -7.51 4.94
N GLU A 43 4.47 -7.44 5.39
CA GLU A 43 5.61 -6.97 4.60
C GLU A 43 5.83 -7.85 3.38
N GLN A 44 5.88 -9.17 3.56
CA GLN A 44 6.05 -10.13 2.46
C GLN A 44 4.85 -10.11 1.50
N TYR A 45 3.64 -10.04 2.06
CA TYR A 45 2.40 -10.06 1.28
C TYR A 45 2.26 -8.86 0.36
N ILE A 46 2.55 -7.63 0.84
CA ILE A 46 2.32 -6.40 0.09
C ILE A 46 3.51 -5.98 -0.79
N GLN A 47 4.71 -6.53 -0.57
CA GLN A 47 5.94 -6.10 -1.23
C GLN A 47 5.81 -5.96 -2.75
N PRO A 48 5.29 -6.94 -3.54
CA PRO A 48 5.21 -6.78 -5.00
C PRO A 48 4.28 -5.66 -5.45
N ALA A 49 3.25 -5.36 -4.65
CA ALA A 49 2.36 -4.24 -4.94
C ALA A 49 3.02 -2.89 -4.64
N THR A 50 3.84 -2.84 -3.59
CA THR A 50 4.64 -1.66 -3.25
C THR A 50 5.70 -1.40 -4.32
N ASP A 51 6.39 -2.44 -4.80
CA ASP A 51 7.37 -2.35 -5.89
C ASP A 51 6.70 -1.86 -7.19
N ALA A 52 5.49 -2.35 -7.47
CA ALA A 52 4.69 -1.87 -8.60
C ALA A 52 4.37 -0.37 -8.47
N ALA A 53 4.00 0.09 -7.28
CA ALA A 53 3.72 1.51 -7.03
C ALA A 53 4.98 2.37 -7.22
N ILE A 54 6.15 1.93 -6.73
CA ILE A 54 7.43 2.60 -6.93
C ILE A 54 7.75 2.72 -8.43
N TYR A 55 7.64 1.62 -9.18
CA TYR A 55 7.87 1.64 -10.63
C TYR A 55 6.89 2.57 -11.34
N GLN A 56 5.62 2.52 -10.97
CA GLN A 56 4.56 3.36 -11.49
C GLN A 56 4.85 4.85 -11.26
N SER A 57 5.31 5.23 -10.06
CA SER A 57 5.58 6.61 -9.68
C SER A 57 6.63 7.29 -10.57
N SER A 58 7.58 6.52 -11.10
CA SER A 58 8.68 7.02 -11.93
C SER A 58 8.31 7.21 -13.40
N SER A 59 7.24 6.58 -13.88
CA SER A 59 6.94 6.49 -15.32
C SER A 59 6.00 7.58 -15.82
N GLY A 60 6.06 7.90 -17.13
CA GLY A 60 5.06 8.68 -17.85
C GLY A 60 4.98 10.19 -17.54
N TRP A 61 5.94 10.76 -16.81
CA TRP A 61 5.90 12.18 -16.44
C TRP A 61 6.15 13.13 -17.59
N ILE A 62 7.10 12.81 -18.46
CA ILE A 62 7.49 13.69 -19.57
C ILE A 62 7.06 13.02 -20.88
N VAL A 63 6.17 13.68 -21.59
CA VAL A 63 5.76 13.27 -22.95
C VAL A 63 6.77 13.79 -23.99
N SER A 64 7.28 15.01 -23.80
CA SER A 64 8.26 15.61 -24.69
C SER A 64 9.11 16.65 -23.96
N PRO A 65 10.43 16.70 -24.21
CA PRO A 65 11.30 17.77 -23.70
C PRO A 65 11.10 19.09 -24.42
N LYS A 66 10.36 19.13 -25.54
CA LYS A 66 10.13 20.31 -26.36
C LYS A 66 9.40 21.39 -25.56
N LYS A 67 9.84 22.64 -25.74
CA LYS A 67 9.11 23.83 -25.30
C LYS A 67 7.86 24.00 -26.16
N LYS A 68 6.72 24.22 -25.53
CA LYS A 68 5.45 24.52 -26.17
C LYS A 68 5.13 26.02 -26.05
N GLU A 69 4.01 26.43 -26.65
CA GLU A 69 3.53 27.79 -26.52
C GLU A 69 3.16 28.15 -25.08
N ARG A 70 3.46 29.38 -24.68
CA ARG A 70 3.16 29.86 -23.30
C ARG A 70 1.65 29.74 -23.01
N TRP A 71 1.33 29.29 -21.82
CA TRP A 71 -0.03 29.06 -21.31
C TRP A 71 -0.80 27.95 -22.04
N LYS A 72 -0.13 27.18 -22.86
CA LYS A 72 -0.75 25.98 -23.45
C LYS A 72 -1.03 24.97 -22.35
N VAL A 73 -2.30 24.59 -22.25
CA VAL A 73 -2.75 23.52 -21.37
C VAL A 73 -2.89 22.24 -22.18
N THR A 74 -2.42 21.14 -21.63
CA THR A 74 -2.62 19.81 -22.20
C THR A 74 -3.23 18.92 -21.13
N LEU A 75 -4.25 18.14 -21.49
CA LEU A 75 -4.84 17.13 -20.63
C LEU A 75 -4.79 15.79 -21.35
N GLY A 76 -4.37 14.76 -20.66
CA GLY A 76 -4.29 13.40 -21.19
C GLY A 76 -4.80 12.38 -20.20
N LEU A 77 -5.45 11.33 -20.71
CA LEU A 77 -5.71 10.11 -19.98
C LEU A 77 -4.53 9.18 -20.25
N HIS A 78 -3.88 8.75 -19.20
CA HIS A 78 -2.76 7.83 -19.23
C HIS A 78 -3.17 6.50 -18.62
N VAL A 79 -2.58 5.43 -19.12
CA VAL A 79 -2.77 4.09 -18.58
C VAL A 79 -1.41 3.45 -18.45
N ASN A 80 -1.05 3.05 -17.26
CA ASN A 80 0.14 2.26 -17.01
C ASN A 80 -0.27 0.81 -16.70
N ALA A 81 0.55 -0.13 -17.16
CA ALA A 81 0.40 -1.53 -16.82
C ALA A 81 1.69 -2.04 -16.17
N PHE A 82 1.56 -2.69 -15.03
CA PHE A 82 2.65 -3.38 -14.35
C PHE A 82 2.41 -4.88 -14.43
N PHE A 83 3.39 -5.63 -14.93
CA PHE A 83 3.36 -7.08 -15.02
C PHE A 83 4.12 -7.66 -13.83
N VAL A 84 3.41 -8.41 -12.99
CA VAL A 84 3.99 -9.05 -11.81
C VAL A 84 4.66 -10.36 -12.24
N PRO A 85 5.98 -10.52 -12.07
CA PRO A 85 6.67 -11.78 -12.36
C PRO A 85 6.09 -12.93 -11.53
N LYS A 86 6.07 -14.13 -12.08
CA LYS A 86 5.51 -15.30 -11.37
C LYS A 86 6.19 -15.55 -10.02
N ARG A 87 7.51 -15.34 -9.94
CA ARG A 87 8.30 -15.51 -8.70
C ARG A 87 7.86 -14.57 -7.57
N ASP A 88 7.28 -13.41 -7.91
CA ASP A 88 6.91 -12.39 -6.95
C ASP A 88 5.42 -12.49 -6.55
N ARG A 89 4.74 -13.57 -6.97
CA ARG A 89 3.33 -13.83 -6.63
C ARG A 89 3.14 -14.75 -5.44
N GLU A 90 4.22 -15.39 -4.98
CA GLU A 90 4.21 -16.34 -3.87
C GLU A 90 5.47 -16.11 -3.02
N PHE A 91 5.37 -16.44 -1.74
CA PHE A 91 6.52 -16.48 -0.85
C PHE A 91 6.42 -17.68 0.10
N ALA A 92 7.56 -18.14 0.57
CA ALA A 92 7.63 -19.25 1.53
C ALA A 92 7.57 -18.71 2.95
N ILE A 93 6.86 -19.43 3.82
CA ILE A 93 6.81 -19.21 5.27
C ILE A 93 7.17 -20.52 5.99
N GLN A 94 7.77 -20.38 7.18
CA GLN A 94 8.15 -21.49 8.04
C GLN A 94 7.74 -21.17 9.48
N ASN A 95 7.52 -22.19 10.31
CA ASN A 95 7.19 -21.99 11.73
C ASN A 95 8.26 -21.17 12.47
N SER A 96 9.52 -21.23 12.02
CA SER A 96 10.60 -20.41 12.58
C SER A 96 10.48 -18.90 12.31
N ASP A 97 9.65 -18.50 11.35
CA ASP A 97 9.43 -17.10 11.02
C ASP A 97 8.42 -16.43 11.97
N PHE A 98 7.69 -17.24 12.74
CA PHE A 98 6.63 -16.81 13.63
C PHE A 98 7.02 -17.01 15.11
N SER A 99 6.53 -16.12 15.95
CA SER A 99 6.70 -16.17 17.40
C SER A 99 5.43 -16.62 18.12
N PHE A 100 4.27 -16.40 17.49
CA PHE A 100 2.94 -16.74 18.01
C PHE A 100 2.26 -17.82 17.20
N PHE A 101 2.33 -17.74 15.85
CA PHE A 101 1.65 -18.66 14.96
C PHE A 101 2.50 -19.88 14.60
N GLU A 102 1.79 -20.98 14.34
CA GLU A 102 2.31 -22.16 13.65
C GLU A 102 1.44 -22.44 12.41
N ILE A 103 2.05 -23.06 11.39
CA ILE A 103 1.33 -23.49 10.19
C ILE A 103 0.58 -24.77 10.51
N GLU A 104 -0.75 -24.78 10.33
CA GLU A 104 -1.56 -25.94 10.64
C GLU A 104 -1.19 -27.13 9.74
N GLY A 105 -0.73 -28.21 10.37
CA GLY A 105 -0.40 -29.47 9.68
C GLY A 105 0.90 -29.48 8.87
N ALA A 106 1.74 -28.43 8.96
CA ALA A 106 3.00 -28.35 8.24
C ALA A 106 4.04 -27.52 9.01
N THR A 107 5.32 -27.65 8.66
CA THR A 107 6.40 -26.81 9.21
C THR A 107 6.79 -25.68 8.29
N SER A 108 6.38 -25.76 7.02
CA SER A 108 6.59 -24.73 5.98
C SER A 108 5.47 -24.77 4.96
N ALA A 109 5.19 -23.65 4.33
CA ALA A 109 4.21 -23.53 3.26
C ALA A 109 4.60 -22.43 2.26
N VAL A 110 4.01 -22.48 1.06
CA VAL A 110 4.07 -21.39 0.08
C VAL A 110 2.70 -20.74 0.05
N VAL A 111 2.69 -19.42 0.24
CA VAL A 111 1.48 -18.61 0.31
C VAL A 111 1.52 -17.49 -0.72
N PRO A 112 0.36 -16.98 -1.16
CA PRO A 112 0.32 -15.91 -2.14
C PRO A 112 0.73 -14.55 -1.54
N THR A 113 1.37 -13.73 -2.37
CA THR A 113 1.45 -12.29 -2.14
C THR A 113 0.11 -11.62 -2.50
N ALA A 114 -0.02 -10.32 -2.27
CA ALA A 114 -1.21 -9.55 -2.67
C ALA A 114 -1.55 -9.70 -4.16
N MET A 115 -0.55 -9.97 -5.00
CA MET A 115 -0.66 -10.17 -6.44
C MET A 115 -0.79 -11.64 -6.85
N GLY A 116 -0.65 -12.57 -5.91
CA GLY A 116 -0.65 -14.01 -6.13
C GLY A 116 -2.03 -14.62 -6.33
N ASN A 117 -2.06 -15.92 -6.28
CA ASN A 117 -3.26 -16.75 -6.46
C ASN A 117 -4.15 -16.78 -5.19
N SER A 118 -4.99 -17.78 -5.08
CA SER A 118 -5.90 -17.98 -3.95
C SER A 118 -5.49 -19.13 -3.02
N ASN A 119 -4.28 -19.67 -3.14
CA ASN A 119 -3.80 -20.72 -2.24
C ASN A 119 -3.67 -20.15 -0.82
N GLN A 120 -4.34 -20.79 0.12
CA GLN A 120 -4.37 -20.36 1.50
C GLN A 120 -3.94 -21.51 2.39
N VAL A 121 -3.34 -21.16 3.52
CA VAL A 121 -3.06 -22.07 4.62
C VAL A 121 -3.66 -21.50 5.89
N TYR A 122 -3.80 -22.34 6.91
CA TYR A 122 -4.24 -21.89 8.22
C TYR A 122 -3.02 -21.71 9.13
N LEU A 123 -3.03 -20.62 9.85
CA LEU A 123 -2.13 -20.34 10.96
C LEU A 123 -2.91 -20.53 12.25
N ILE A 124 -2.31 -21.18 13.22
CA ILE A 124 -2.91 -21.46 14.53
C ILE A 124 -2.03 -20.90 15.65
N GLY A 125 -2.68 -20.43 16.70
CA GLY A 125 -2.04 -19.95 17.93
C GLY A 125 -3.03 -20.03 19.07
N GLU A 126 -2.66 -19.61 20.29
CA GLU A 126 -3.51 -19.66 21.48
C GLU A 126 -3.45 -18.35 22.25
N ILE A 127 -4.61 -17.77 22.59
CA ILE A 127 -4.75 -16.59 23.43
C ILE A 127 -5.88 -16.84 24.45
N GLY A 128 -5.59 -16.64 25.73
CA GLY A 128 -6.60 -16.74 26.78
C GLY A 128 -7.21 -18.14 26.91
N GLY A 129 -6.46 -19.19 26.54
CA GLY A 129 -6.95 -20.57 26.54
C GLY A 129 -7.86 -20.92 25.35
N GLU A 130 -8.02 -20.01 24.38
CA GLU A 130 -8.77 -20.23 23.15
C GLU A 130 -7.83 -20.29 21.94
N GLN A 131 -8.10 -21.25 21.04
CA GLN A 131 -7.34 -21.36 19.81
C GLN A 131 -7.76 -20.24 18.83
N VAL A 132 -6.77 -19.47 18.39
CA VAL A 132 -6.90 -18.54 17.28
C VAL A 132 -6.51 -19.27 16.01
N ARG A 133 -7.43 -19.43 15.08
CA ARG A 133 -7.20 -20.04 13.76
C ARG A 133 -7.46 -19.01 12.69
N LEU A 134 -6.43 -18.70 11.92
CA LEU A 134 -6.41 -17.65 10.92
C LEU A 134 -6.17 -18.23 9.54
N GLU A 135 -7.01 -17.89 8.57
CA GLU A 135 -6.77 -18.18 7.16
C GLU A 135 -5.88 -17.09 6.55
N THR A 136 -4.79 -17.46 5.89
CA THR A 136 -3.91 -16.48 5.23
C THR A 136 -4.66 -15.73 4.11
N PRO A 137 -4.35 -14.44 3.86
CA PRO A 137 -5.06 -13.66 2.86
C PRO A 137 -4.78 -14.18 1.44
N ARG A 138 -5.79 -14.08 0.59
CA ARG A 138 -5.68 -14.44 -0.84
C ARG A 138 -5.12 -13.29 -1.64
N GLY A 139 -4.34 -13.57 -2.66
CA GLY A 139 -3.98 -12.59 -3.67
C GLY A 139 -5.15 -12.21 -4.58
N VAL A 140 -4.94 -11.19 -5.40
CA VAL A 140 -5.94 -10.75 -6.41
C VAL A 140 -5.91 -11.59 -7.68
N ASP A 141 -4.91 -12.46 -7.84
CA ASP A 141 -4.69 -13.34 -9.00
C ASP A 141 -4.73 -12.56 -10.32
N GLN A 142 -3.89 -11.55 -10.41
CA GLN A 142 -3.75 -10.72 -11.59
C GLN A 142 -2.31 -10.69 -12.08
N GLU A 143 -2.11 -11.03 -13.36
CA GLU A 143 -0.78 -11.00 -13.99
C GLU A 143 -0.34 -9.57 -14.30
N ALA A 144 -1.29 -8.69 -14.54
CA ALA A 144 -1.04 -7.28 -14.81
C ALA A 144 -2.00 -6.41 -14.02
N ILE A 145 -1.49 -5.34 -13.47
CA ILE A 145 -2.27 -4.30 -12.81
C ILE A 145 -2.27 -3.10 -13.74
N VAL A 146 -3.47 -2.64 -14.09
CA VAL A 146 -3.67 -1.52 -14.99
C VAL A 146 -4.17 -0.33 -14.18
N TYR A 147 -3.44 0.78 -14.28
CA TYR A 147 -3.73 2.01 -13.54
C TYR A 147 -4.04 3.16 -14.49
N PRO A 148 -5.31 3.57 -14.65
CA PRO A 148 -5.65 4.78 -15.35
C PRO A 148 -5.47 6.01 -14.45
N TYR A 149 -4.91 7.09 -15.01
CA TYR A 149 -4.80 8.38 -14.34
C TYR A 149 -4.92 9.53 -15.33
N LEU A 150 -5.35 10.68 -14.84
CA LEU A 150 -5.34 11.93 -15.56
C LEU A 150 -4.00 12.64 -15.34
N GLN A 151 -3.42 13.17 -16.40
CA GLN A 151 -2.25 14.04 -16.33
C GLN A 151 -2.53 15.32 -17.08
N GLY A 152 -2.38 16.43 -16.39
CA GLY A 152 -2.49 17.77 -16.93
C GLY A 152 -1.15 18.47 -16.94
N THR A 153 -0.90 19.31 -17.96
CA THR A 153 0.28 20.17 -18.00
C THR A 153 -0.10 21.59 -18.40
N ILE A 154 0.63 22.56 -17.89
CA ILE A 154 0.54 23.94 -18.29
C ILE A 154 1.94 24.53 -18.56
N GLU A 155 2.11 25.09 -19.75
CA GLU A 155 3.36 25.77 -20.11
C GLU A 155 3.44 27.15 -19.47
N LEU A 156 4.53 27.38 -18.76
CA LEU A 156 4.84 28.64 -18.09
C LEU A 156 5.88 29.46 -18.90
N PRO A 157 6.11 30.73 -18.55
CA PRO A 157 7.20 31.50 -19.13
C PRO A 157 8.56 30.81 -18.99
N TYR A 158 9.50 31.17 -19.85
CA TYR A 158 10.91 30.73 -19.84
C TYR A 158 11.11 29.21 -20.02
N GLY A 159 10.16 28.52 -20.68
CA GLY A 159 10.27 27.07 -20.96
C GLY A 159 10.06 26.16 -19.77
N PHE A 160 9.42 26.66 -18.73
CA PHE A 160 8.92 25.84 -17.65
C PHE A 160 7.57 25.23 -18.02
N GLU A 161 7.30 24.01 -17.52
CA GLU A 161 6.02 23.34 -17.62
C GLU A 161 5.69 22.75 -16.27
N PHE A 162 4.54 23.12 -15.73
CA PHE A 162 3.99 22.45 -14.55
C PHE A 162 3.19 21.24 -14.98
N ILE A 163 3.36 20.13 -14.25
CA ILE A 163 2.72 18.84 -14.52
C ILE A 163 1.94 18.45 -13.27
N GLY A 164 0.70 18.05 -13.43
CA GLY A 164 -0.13 17.48 -12.37
C GLY A 164 -0.65 16.12 -12.80
N ARG A 165 -0.62 15.15 -11.86
CA ARG A 165 -1.14 13.79 -12.05
C ARG A 165 -2.14 13.47 -10.96
N TYR A 166 -3.25 12.81 -11.33
CA TYR A 166 -4.27 12.42 -10.39
C TYR A 166 -5.06 11.21 -10.87
N SER A 167 -5.33 10.27 -9.97
CA SER A 167 -6.39 9.29 -10.13
C SER A 167 -7.33 9.31 -8.93
N THR A 168 -8.60 9.05 -9.16
CA THR A 168 -9.53 8.73 -8.07
C THR A 168 -9.17 7.36 -7.49
N LYS A 169 -9.73 7.02 -6.33
CA LYS A 169 -9.62 5.66 -5.78
C LYS A 169 -10.16 4.65 -6.79
N THR A 170 -9.25 4.01 -7.50
CA THR A 170 -9.57 2.97 -8.48
C THR A 170 -9.69 1.65 -7.74
N LYS A 171 -10.87 1.02 -7.84
CA LYS A 171 -11.13 -0.26 -7.17
C LYS A 171 -10.33 -1.38 -7.83
N LEU A 172 -9.54 -2.08 -7.04
CA LEU A 172 -8.96 -3.38 -7.38
C LEU A 172 -9.91 -4.50 -6.95
N LYS A 173 -9.63 -5.74 -7.32
CA LYS A 173 -10.47 -6.90 -6.97
C LYS A 173 -10.66 -7.04 -5.44
N LYS A 174 -9.63 -6.67 -4.64
CA LYS A 174 -9.62 -6.75 -3.17
C LYS A 174 -8.92 -5.54 -2.55
N GLY A 175 -9.33 -4.34 -2.92
CA GLY A 175 -8.72 -3.14 -2.42
C GLY A 175 -8.89 -1.96 -3.36
N TYR A 176 -8.00 -1.00 -3.28
CA TYR A 176 -7.99 0.17 -4.15
C TYR A 176 -6.58 0.69 -4.39
N TYR A 177 -6.46 1.47 -5.45
CA TYR A 177 -5.26 2.23 -5.81
C TYR A 177 -5.62 3.69 -6.04
N GLN A 178 -4.77 4.59 -5.61
CA GLN A 178 -4.87 6.03 -5.84
C GLN A 178 -3.50 6.62 -6.09
N VAL A 179 -3.42 7.61 -6.99
CA VAL A 179 -2.21 8.38 -7.19
C VAL A 179 -2.52 9.87 -7.24
N TYR A 180 -1.62 10.67 -6.68
CA TYR A 180 -1.51 12.08 -6.99
C TYR A 180 -0.05 12.48 -7.06
N GLY A 181 0.25 13.50 -7.85
CA GLY A 181 1.60 13.98 -7.94
C GLY A 181 1.69 15.26 -8.77
N PHE A 182 2.83 15.90 -8.67
CA PHE A 182 3.13 17.11 -9.41
C PHE A 182 4.60 17.16 -9.80
N GLY A 183 4.89 17.93 -10.83
CA GLY A 183 6.25 18.11 -11.32
C GLY A 183 6.46 19.46 -11.97
N LEU A 184 7.72 19.83 -12.05
CA LEU A 184 8.17 21.00 -12.77
C LEU A 184 9.25 20.59 -13.76
N LYS A 185 8.96 20.77 -15.05
CA LYS A 185 9.91 20.54 -16.15
C LYS A 185 10.46 21.89 -16.63
N HIS A 186 11.71 21.92 -16.99
CA HIS A 186 12.35 23.07 -17.63
C HIS A 186 13.09 22.65 -18.91
N ASN A 187 12.71 23.26 -20.06
CA ASN A 187 13.45 23.14 -21.31
C ASN A 187 14.59 24.16 -21.30
N PHE A 188 15.83 23.68 -21.29
CA PHE A 188 17.00 24.56 -21.31
C PHE A 188 17.66 24.68 -22.68
N SER A 189 17.24 23.92 -23.71
CA SER A 189 17.76 24.04 -25.07
C SER A 189 17.52 25.43 -25.67
N GLN A 190 16.46 26.11 -25.23
CA GLN A 190 16.12 27.47 -25.66
C GLN A 190 17.22 28.52 -25.39
N TYR A 191 18.18 28.22 -24.52
CA TYR A 191 19.30 29.12 -24.21
C TYR A 191 20.50 28.88 -25.13
N PHE A 192 20.45 27.89 -26.01
CA PHE A 192 21.53 27.50 -26.88
C PHE A 192 21.07 27.53 -28.37
N SER A 193 21.36 28.63 -29.09
CA SER A 193 20.94 28.81 -30.45
C SER A 193 21.37 27.68 -31.41
N LYS A 194 22.50 27.03 -31.17
CA LYS A 194 22.96 25.89 -31.94
C LYS A 194 22.09 24.63 -31.75
N LEU A 195 21.53 24.43 -30.58
CA LEU A 195 20.62 23.33 -30.31
C LEU A 195 19.25 23.59 -30.94
N GLU A 196 18.78 24.83 -30.83
CA GLU A 196 17.53 25.28 -31.44
C GLU A 196 17.57 25.17 -32.97
N ALA A 197 18.65 25.62 -33.60
CA ALA A 197 18.86 25.49 -35.05
C ALA A 197 18.89 24.02 -35.53
N LYS A 198 19.37 23.10 -34.73
CA LYS A 198 19.41 21.67 -35.01
C LYS A 198 18.13 20.93 -34.54
N LYS A 199 17.14 21.65 -34.01
CA LYS A 199 15.90 21.11 -33.44
C LYS A 199 16.16 20.04 -32.36
N ILE A 200 17.19 20.25 -31.55
CA ILE A 200 17.55 19.34 -30.43
C ILE A 200 16.98 19.95 -29.14
N ASN A 201 16.18 19.20 -28.43
CA ASN A 201 15.55 19.63 -27.21
C ASN A 201 16.08 18.82 -26.02
N PHE A 202 16.45 19.53 -24.96
CA PHE A 202 16.80 18.97 -23.66
C PHE A 202 15.90 19.57 -22.59
N ALA A 203 15.45 18.73 -21.69
CA ALA A 203 14.72 19.18 -20.52
C ALA A 203 15.12 18.39 -19.28
N PHE A 204 15.02 19.08 -18.16
CA PHE A 204 15.15 18.50 -16.84
C PHE A 204 13.82 18.67 -16.11
N ALA A 205 13.41 17.68 -15.33
CA ALA A 205 12.24 17.78 -14.47
C ALA A 205 12.51 17.23 -13.09
N THR A 206 11.85 17.84 -12.12
CA THR A 206 11.69 17.31 -10.77
C THR A 206 10.23 16.95 -10.59
N VAL A 207 9.95 15.76 -10.08
CA VAL A 207 8.59 15.29 -9.88
C VAL A 207 8.45 14.62 -8.52
N TYR A 208 7.30 14.82 -7.90
CA TYR A 208 6.86 14.16 -6.70
C TYR A 208 5.61 13.34 -7.01
N SER A 209 5.54 12.13 -6.50
CA SER A 209 4.36 11.27 -6.58
C SER A 209 4.08 10.62 -5.24
N ASN A 210 2.80 10.55 -4.89
CA ASN A 210 2.28 9.75 -3.78
C ASN A 210 1.35 8.70 -4.36
N GLU A 211 1.68 7.45 -4.09
CA GLU A 211 0.94 6.27 -4.53
C GLU A 211 0.38 5.57 -3.29
N GLU A 212 -0.92 5.40 -3.21
CA GLU A 212 -1.57 4.64 -2.14
C GLU A 212 -2.20 3.38 -2.71
N ILE A 213 -1.80 2.22 -2.19
CA ILE A 213 -2.39 0.94 -2.55
C ILE A 213 -2.85 0.21 -1.29
N SER A 214 -4.05 -0.36 -1.35
CA SER A 214 -4.66 -1.03 -0.20
C SER A 214 -5.25 -2.36 -0.61
N PHE A 215 -5.17 -3.34 0.31
CA PHE A 215 -5.77 -4.67 0.17
C PHE A 215 -6.52 -5.06 1.43
N ASP A 216 -7.55 -5.89 1.27
CA ASP A 216 -8.12 -6.64 2.38
C ASP A 216 -7.05 -7.57 2.94
N PHE A 217 -6.96 -7.63 4.27
CA PHE A 217 -5.90 -8.36 4.98
C PHE A 217 -6.49 -9.34 5.99
N LEU A 218 -5.81 -9.57 7.10
CA LEU A 218 -6.17 -10.54 8.11
C LEU A 218 -7.40 -10.08 8.92
N ASP A 219 -8.40 -10.95 9.07
CA ASP A 219 -9.53 -10.71 9.97
C ASP A 219 -9.36 -11.62 11.18
N ILE A 220 -8.67 -11.10 12.20
CA ILE A 220 -8.29 -11.87 13.39
C ILE A 220 -9.30 -11.62 14.51
N ASN A 221 -10.03 -12.68 14.84
CA ASN A 221 -10.95 -12.72 15.99
C ASN A 221 -10.30 -13.50 17.14
N THR A 222 -10.33 -12.92 18.32
CA THR A 222 -9.80 -13.52 19.56
C THR A 222 -10.88 -13.57 20.63
N ALA A 223 -10.63 -14.24 21.74
CA ALA A 223 -11.50 -14.21 22.93
C ALA A 223 -11.78 -12.79 23.43
N TYR A 224 -10.90 -11.83 23.14
CA TYR A 224 -11.02 -10.42 23.52
C TYR A 224 -11.65 -9.54 22.44
N GLY A 225 -12.07 -10.12 21.32
CA GLY A 225 -12.69 -9.44 20.17
C GLY A 225 -11.83 -9.42 18.93
N ASN A 226 -12.30 -8.67 17.91
CA ASN A 226 -11.60 -8.50 16.64
C ASN A 226 -10.46 -7.48 16.80
N LEU A 227 -9.26 -7.83 16.31
CA LEU A 227 -8.07 -6.97 16.41
C LEU A 227 -8.05 -5.80 15.41
N GLY A 228 -9.00 -5.76 14.47
CA GLY A 228 -9.16 -4.63 13.53
C GLY A 228 -8.07 -4.51 12.47
N ILE A 229 -7.26 -5.55 12.24
CA ILE A 229 -6.17 -5.54 11.22
C ILE A 229 -6.61 -6.09 9.87
N ASN A 230 -7.87 -5.88 9.51
CA ASN A 230 -8.49 -6.42 8.30
C ASN A 230 -8.14 -5.67 7.01
N LYS A 231 -7.29 -4.67 7.08
CA LYS A 231 -6.86 -3.85 5.94
C LYS A 231 -5.38 -3.52 6.01
N LEU A 232 -4.70 -3.72 4.90
CA LEU A 232 -3.30 -3.35 4.72
C LEU A 232 -3.22 -2.22 3.69
N THR A 233 -2.54 -1.14 4.04
CA THR A 233 -2.33 0.00 3.14
C THR A 233 -0.83 0.29 3.06
N SER A 234 -0.31 0.39 1.84
CA SER A 234 1.02 0.89 1.56
C SER A 234 0.91 2.26 0.92
N THR A 235 1.69 3.20 1.42
CA THR A 235 1.83 4.53 0.85
C THR A 235 3.29 4.71 0.43
N VAL A 236 3.49 5.08 -0.82
CA VAL A 236 4.80 5.28 -1.42
C VAL A 236 4.94 6.74 -1.84
N ASP A 237 5.82 7.46 -1.17
CA ASP A 237 6.22 8.81 -1.55
C ASP A 237 7.52 8.76 -2.32
N THR A 238 7.53 9.35 -3.51
CA THR A 238 8.70 9.33 -4.37
C THR A 238 9.05 10.73 -4.87
N PHE A 239 10.35 10.95 -5.02
CA PHE A 239 10.88 12.15 -5.64
C PHE A 239 11.89 11.77 -6.72
N HIS A 240 11.64 12.18 -7.96
CA HIS A 240 12.48 11.83 -9.10
C HIS A 240 13.05 13.05 -9.80
N PHE A 241 14.27 12.87 -10.31
CA PHE A 241 14.92 13.78 -11.26
C PHE A 241 14.95 13.11 -12.62
N ILE A 242 14.40 13.77 -13.64
CA ILE A 242 14.27 13.22 -14.97
C ILE A 242 15.00 14.13 -15.96
N PHE A 243 15.93 13.55 -16.71
CA PHE A 243 16.55 14.19 -17.84
C PHE A 243 16.01 13.60 -19.13
N SER A 244 15.64 14.45 -20.08
CA SER A 244 15.08 14.00 -21.34
C SER A 244 15.69 14.78 -22.52
N ALA A 245 15.86 14.08 -23.64
CA ALA A 245 16.38 14.64 -24.87
C ALA A 245 15.53 14.16 -26.07
N SER A 246 15.35 15.04 -27.05
CA SER A 246 14.73 14.67 -28.33
C SER A 246 15.33 15.47 -29.48
N LYS A 247 15.22 14.93 -30.70
CA LYS A 247 15.56 15.61 -31.93
C LYS A 247 14.39 15.52 -32.88
N GLU A 248 14.03 16.64 -33.48
CA GLU A 248 13.02 16.73 -34.56
C GLU A 248 13.71 16.58 -35.92
N PHE A 249 13.13 15.81 -36.81
CA PHE A 249 13.61 15.58 -38.16
C PHE A 249 12.84 16.43 -39.17
#